data_d0419728f15e713e8a265a7ef2443098
#
_entry.id   d0419728f15e713e8a265a7ef2443098
#
_cell.length_a   1.000
_cell.length_b   1.000
_cell.length_c   1.000
_cell.angle_alpha   90.00
_cell.angle_beta   90.00
_cell.angle_gamma   90.00
#
_symmetry.space_group_name_H-M   'P 1'
#
loop_
_entity.id
_entity.type
_entity.pdbx_description
1 polymer ?
#
loop_
_entity_poly.entity_id
_entity_poly.type
_entity_poly.pdbx_seq_one_letter_code
_entity_poly.pdbx_strand_id
1 'polypeptide(L)'
;WNLLGVTKEDADAIPHGASWERGHFYELGLRAVFPRMGFLFEPARYMKGMQNFLSMMHESGVTTAADMGTGIFGNPVGEIQAVKAAVANDPVGVRVLLTPIITDFITRQKTAEEALAEVREWQTMNDDQVTVGNHFKLMIDGAIFSGLSQMGAPGYLDGHMGVWMVDVPTL
;
A
#
# COMPACT_ATOMS: atom_id res chain seq x y z
N TRP A 1 -13.77 -4.66 -16.75
CA TRP A 1 -12.35 -4.30 -17.00
C TRP A 1 -12.19 -3.29 -18.11
N ASN A 2 -13.10 -3.25 -19.08
CA ASN A 2 -13.05 -2.32 -20.20
C ASN A 2 -12.92 -0.85 -19.78
N LEU A 3 -13.57 -0.46 -18.67
CA LEU A 3 -13.49 0.92 -18.14
C LEU A 3 -12.09 1.31 -17.67
N LEU A 4 -11.30 0.33 -17.25
CA LEU A 4 -9.91 0.53 -16.78
C LEU A 4 -8.89 0.24 -17.90
N GLY A 5 -9.33 -0.22 -19.08
CA GLY A 5 -8.44 -0.64 -20.15
C GLY A 5 -7.56 -1.86 -19.80
N VAL A 6 -8.01 -2.68 -18.84
CA VAL A 6 -7.32 -3.93 -18.50
C VAL A 6 -7.74 -5.01 -19.49
N THR A 7 -6.77 -5.70 -20.06
CA THR A 7 -7.00 -6.76 -21.06
C THR A 7 -6.82 -8.17 -20.46
N LYS A 8 -7.22 -9.19 -21.21
CA LYS A 8 -6.97 -10.57 -20.80
C LYS A 8 -5.48 -10.88 -20.78
N GLU A 9 -4.72 -10.32 -21.71
CA GLU A 9 -3.27 -10.45 -21.77
C GLU A 9 -2.61 -9.88 -20.51
N ASP A 10 -3.10 -8.73 -20.00
CA ASP A 10 -2.63 -8.16 -18.73
C ASP A 10 -2.86 -9.14 -17.56
N ALA A 11 -4.00 -9.81 -17.54
CA ALA A 11 -4.35 -10.78 -16.51
C ALA A 11 -3.51 -12.07 -16.61
N ASP A 12 -3.37 -12.59 -17.83
CA ASP A 12 -2.61 -13.83 -18.10
C ASP A 12 -1.10 -13.65 -17.87
N ALA A 13 -0.59 -12.42 -17.98
CA ALA A 13 0.81 -12.10 -17.73
C ALA A 13 1.21 -12.16 -16.25
N ILE A 14 0.24 -12.25 -15.32
CA ILE A 14 0.50 -12.25 -13.88
C ILE A 14 0.01 -13.58 -13.28
N PRO A 15 0.86 -14.61 -13.25
CA PRO A 15 0.50 -15.90 -12.65
C PRO A 15 0.05 -15.73 -11.20
N HIS A 16 -1.02 -16.41 -10.82
CA HIS A 16 -1.60 -16.37 -9.47
C HIS A 16 -1.99 -14.94 -8.99
N GLY A 17 -2.24 -14.00 -9.93
CA GLY A 17 -2.63 -12.64 -9.61
C GLY A 17 -3.99 -12.24 -10.16
N ALA A 18 -4.55 -13.03 -11.08
CA ALA A 18 -5.82 -12.71 -11.71
C ALA A 18 -6.60 -13.95 -12.14
N SER A 19 -7.92 -13.82 -12.14
CA SER A 19 -8.84 -14.73 -12.84
C SER A 19 -9.73 -13.86 -13.73
N TRP A 20 -9.43 -13.83 -15.02
CA TRP A 20 -10.17 -13.02 -15.99
C TRP A 20 -11.65 -13.39 -16.05
N GLU A 21 -11.96 -14.71 -16.06
CA GLU A 21 -13.32 -15.23 -16.14
C GLU A 21 -14.18 -14.84 -14.92
N ARG A 22 -13.56 -14.72 -13.75
CA ARG A 22 -14.21 -14.30 -12.51
C ARG A 22 -14.17 -12.80 -12.27
N GLY A 23 -13.40 -12.08 -13.09
CA GLY A 23 -13.16 -10.64 -12.88
C GLY A 23 -12.41 -10.32 -11.59
N HIS A 24 -11.57 -11.22 -11.11
CA HIS A 24 -10.78 -11.07 -9.89
C HIS A 24 -9.33 -10.68 -10.21
N PHE A 25 -8.85 -9.63 -9.55
CA PHE A 25 -7.45 -9.28 -9.47
C PHE A 25 -7.07 -9.22 -7.99
N TYR A 26 -6.01 -9.88 -7.63
CA TYR A 26 -5.56 -9.99 -6.24
C TYR A 26 -4.03 -10.06 -6.20
N GLU A 27 -3.45 -9.64 -5.08
CA GLU A 27 -2.00 -9.63 -4.84
C GLU A 27 -1.22 -9.00 -6.00
N LEU A 28 -0.34 -9.75 -6.65
CA LEU A 28 0.45 -9.28 -7.80
C LEU A 28 -0.42 -8.78 -8.97
N GLY A 29 -1.64 -9.30 -9.10
CA GLY A 29 -2.60 -8.85 -10.12
C GLY A 29 -3.01 -7.39 -9.98
N LEU A 30 -2.90 -6.82 -8.80
CA LEU A 30 -3.16 -5.41 -8.56
C LEU A 30 -2.20 -4.50 -9.33
N ARG A 31 -1.03 -5.01 -9.74
CA ARG A 31 -0.08 -4.30 -10.61
C ARG A 31 -0.67 -3.95 -11.98
N ALA A 32 -1.59 -4.75 -12.49
CA ALA A 32 -2.30 -4.46 -13.74
C ALA A 32 -3.39 -3.39 -13.54
N VAL A 33 -3.95 -3.28 -12.34
CA VAL A 33 -5.13 -2.45 -12.06
C VAL A 33 -4.75 -1.08 -11.50
N PHE A 34 -3.87 -1.02 -10.49
CA PHE A 34 -3.54 0.22 -9.78
C PHE A 34 -3.06 1.37 -10.68
N PRO A 35 -2.17 1.15 -11.68
CA PRO A 35 -1.74 2.24 -12.55
C PRO A 35 -2.89 2.90 -13.34
N ARG A 36 -4.01 2.17 -13.51
CA ARG A 36 -5.18 2.62 -14.24
C ARG A 36 -6.25 3.27 -13.35
N MET A 37 -6.01 3.30 -12.03
CA MET A 37 -6.94 3.84 -11.03
C MET A 37 -6.57 5.25 -10.58
N GLY A 38 -5.74 5.97 -11.34
CA GLY A 38 -5.28 7.32 -11.00
C GLY A 38 -6.41 8.31 -10.68
N PHE A 39 -7.61 8.11 -11.25
CA PHE A 39 -8.79 8.92 -10.97
C PHE A 39 -9.24 8.86 -9.48
N LEU A 40 -8.84 7.84 -8.72
CA LEU A 40 -9.11 7.75 -7.28
C LEU A 40 -8.26 8.74 -6.48
N PHE A 41 -7.11 9.12 -7.03
CA PHE A 41 -6.15 10.01 -6.38
C PHE A 41 -6.29 11.47 -6.82
N GLU A 42 -7.36 11.81 -7.55
CA GLU A 42 -7.71 13.20 -7.78
C GLU A 42 -7.87 13.92 -6.43
N PRO A 43 -7.22 15.09 -6.21
CA PRO A 43 -7.10 15.71 -4.89
C PRO A 43 -8.42 15.85 -4.14
N ALA A 44 -9.47 16.32 -4.81
CA ALA A 44 -10.80 16.52 -4.20
C ALA A 44 -11.44 15.18 -3.78
N ARG A 45 -11.29 14.13 -4.58
CA ARG A 45 -11.81 12.79 -4.27
C ARG A 45 -11.03 12.16 -3.13
N TYR A 46 -9.71 12.24 -3.18
CA TYR A 46 -8.84 11.72 -2.14
C TYR A 46 -9.13 12.38 -0.79
N MET A 47 -9.19 13.72 -0.74
CA MET A 47 -9.52 14.45 0.48
C MET A 47 -10.90 14.11 1.02
N LYS A 48 -11.90 13.93 0.15
CA LYS A 48 -13.23 13.48 0.59
C LYS A 48 -13.18 12.07 1.17
N GLY A 49 -12.41 11.17 0.57
CA GLY A 49 -12.17 9.82 1.10
C GLY A 49 -11.52 9.85 2.48
N MET A 50 -10.47 10.66 2.65
CA MET A 50 -9.81 10.84 3.95
C MET A 50 -10.74 11.40 5.03
N GLN A 51 -11.56 12.40 4.71
CA GLN A 51 -12.57 12.93 5.64
C GLN A 51 -13.58 11.86 6.08
N ASN A 52 -14.07 11.06 5.14
CA ASN A 52 -14.98 9.97 5.46
C ASN A 52 -14.29 8.92 6.36
N PHE A 53 -13.02 8.59 6.08
CA PHE A 53 -12.25 7.66 6.89
C PHE A 53 -12.03 8.18 8.31
N LEU A 54 -11.68 9.47 8.47
CA LEU A 54 -11.57 10.10 9.78
C LEU A 54 -12.91 10.05 10.55
N SER A 55 -14.05 10.32 9.91
CA SER A 55 -15.37 10.16 10.54
C SER A 55 -15.61 8.73 11.06
N MET A 56 -15.27 7.72 10.27
CA MET A 56 -15.39 6.31 10.70
C MET A 56 -14.48 6.00 11.90
N MET A 57 -13.26 6.56 11.92
CA MET A 57 -12.36 6.43 13.07
C MET A 57 -12.97 7.07 14.33
N HIS A 58 -13.53 8.27 14.23
CA HIS A 58 -14.18 8.96 15.34
C HIS A 58 -15.37 8.16 15.88
N GLU A 59 -16.25 7.68 15.02
CA GLU A 59 -17.41 6.84 15.40
C GLU A 59 -16.97 5.57 16.13
N SER A 60 -15.79 5.05 15.82
CA SER A 60 -15.19 3.87 16.44
C SER A 60 -14.33 4.19 17.67
N GLY A 61 -14.19 5.46 18.06
CA GLY A 61 -13.33 5.90 19.17
C GLY A 61 -11.83 5.79 18.88
N VAL A 62 -11.44 5.65 17.61
CA VAL A 62 -10.03 5.57 17.20
C VAL A 62 -9.43 6.96 17.10
N THR A 63 -8.36 7.21 17.86
CA THR A 63 -7.64 8.50 17.88
C THR A 63 -6.21 8.40 17.36
N THR A 64 -5.75 7.20 17.04
CA THR A 64 -4.41 6.98 16.49
C THR A 64 -4.47 5.83 15.47
N ALA A 65 -3.87 6.06 14.31
CA ALA A 65 -3.77 5.06 13.26
C ALA A 65 -2.32 4.87 12.83
N ALA A 66 -2.00 3.68 12.30
CA ALA A 66 -0.75 3.42 11.61
C ALA A 66 -1.05 3.11 10.14
N ASP A 67 -0.50 3.93 9.24
CA ASP A 67 -0.45 3.61 7.82
C ASP A 67 0.81 2.77 7.56
N MET A 68 0.60 1.52 7.20
CA MET A 68 1.66 0.54 7.00
C MET A 68 2.09 0.43 5.53
N GLY A 69 1.91 1.47 4.72
CA GLY A 69 2.18 1.38 3.28
C GLY A 69 2.55 2.69 2.60
N THR A 70 3.06 3.67 3.34
CA THR A 70 3.44 4.97 2.79
C THR A 70 4.46 4.81 1.66
N GLY A 71 4.13 5.35 0.50
CA GLY A 71 4.92 5.25 -0.73
C GLY A 71 4.48 4.12 -1.68
N ILE A 72 3.48 3.30 -1.32
CA ILE A 72 3.01 2.20 -2.17
C ILE A 72 2.53 2.65 -3.56
N PHE A 73 2.11 3.89 -3.69
CA PHE A 73 1.64 4.49 -4.95
C PHE A 73 2.72 5.30 -5.68
N GLY A 74 3.97 5.28 -5.19
CA GLY A 74 5.11 5.90 -5.85
C GLY A 74 5.25 7.42 -5.66
N ASN A 75 4.48 8.02 -4.73
CA ASN A 75 4.58 9.43 -4.39
C ASN A 75 4.53 9.66 -2.87
N PRO A 76 5.53 9.17 -2.12
CA PRO A 76 5.49 9.20 -0.65
C PRO A 76 5.37 10.62 -0.07
N VAL A 77 6.06 11.61 -0.64
CA VAL A 77 5.98 13.00 -0.17
C VAL A 77 4.57 13.57 -0.35
N GLY A 78 3.95 13.30 -1.51
CA GLY A 78 2.57 13.71 -1.76
C GLY A 78 1.58 13.02 -0.83
N GLU A 79 1.79 11.72 -0.52
CA GLU A 79 0.98 10.97 0.45
C GLU A 79 1.10 11.58 1.85
N ILE A 80 2.32 11.87 2.33
CA ILE A 80 2.56 12.51 3.63
C ILE A 80 1.84 13.86 3.70
N GLN A 81 1.99 14.69 2.68
CA GLN A 81 1.34 16.01 2.63
C GLN A 81 -0.18 15.92 2.60
N ALA A 82 -0.74 14.93 1.89
CA ALA A 82 -2.18 14.72 1.83
C ALA A 82 -2.75 14.25 3.17
N VAL A 83 -2.06 13.35 3.88
CA VAL A 83 -2.44 12.93 5.24
C VAL A 83 -2.39 14.12 6.19
N LYS A 84 -1.31 14.91 6.18
CA LYS A 84 -1.19 16.12 6.99
C LYS A 84 -2.33 17.11 6.73
N ALA A 85 -2.65 17.37 5.46
CA ALA A 85 -3.75 18.25 5.09
C ALA A 85 -5.11 17.71 5.57
N ALA A 86 -5.31 16.39 5.55
CA ALA A 86 -6.54 15.76 6.01
C ALA A 86 -6.73 15.90 7.52
N VAL A 87 -5.67 15.67 8.32
CA VAL A 87 -5.77 15.68 9.79
C VAL A 87 -5.64 17.10 10.38
N ALA A 88 -5.06 18.05 9.67
CA ALA A 88 -4.84 19.42 10.17
C ALA A 88 -6.12 20.13 10.63
N ASN A 89 -7.26 19.80 10.02
CA ASN A 89 -8.57 20.37 10.35
C ASN A 89 -9.48 19.35 11.07
N ASP A 90 -8.90 18.26 11.54
CA ASP A 90 -9.64 17.23 12.25
C ASP A 90 -10.01 17.69 13.67
N PRO A 91 -11.31 17.78 14.03
CA PRO A 91 -11.73 18.31 15.33
C PRO A 91 -11.37 17.40 16.52
N VAL A 92 -11.06 16.14 16.27
CA VAL A 92 -10.69 15.16 17.31
C VAL A 92 -9.17 15.10 17.52
N GLY A 93 -8.39 15.53 16.53
CA GLY A 93 -6.93 15.50 16.59
C GLY A 93 -6.36 14.10 16.43
N VAL A 94 -6.83 13.36 15.42
CA VAL A 94 -6.28 12.03 15.09
C VAL A 94 -4.78 12.13 14.80
N ARG A 95 -4.04 11.18 15.35
CA ARG A 95 -2.60 11.02 15.09
C ARG A 95 -2.36 9.87 14.12
N VAL A 96 -1.43 10.06 13.19
CA VAL A 96 -1.08 9.06 12.17
C VAL A 96 0.41 8.77 12.21
N LEU A 97 0.75 7.50 12.39
CA LEU A 97 2.10 6.98 12.18
C LEU A 97 2.19 6.47 10.74
N LEU A 98 3.10 7.04 9.97
CA LEU A 98 3.37 6.64 8.60
C LEU A 98 4.58 5.71 8.56
N THR A 99 4.42 4.52 7.96
CA THR A 99 5.48 3.53 7.84
C THR A 99 5.87 3.38 6.37
N PRO A 100 7.09 3.82 5.99
CA PRO A 100 7.58 3.67 4.62
C PRO A 100 7.56 2.23 4.14
N ILE A 101 7.11 2.00 2.91
CA ILE A 101 7.11 0.66 2.32
C ILE A 101 8.41 0.43 1.54
N ILE A 102 9.13 -0.64 1.87
CA ILE A 102 10.44 -0.90 1.27
C ILE A 102 10.36 -1.22 -0.22
N THR A 103 9.23 -1.74 -0.69
CA THR A 103 9.03 -2.06 -2.11
C THR A 103 9.11 -0.84 -3.01
N ASP A 104 8.79 0.37 -2.53
CA ASP A 104 8.99 1.61 -3.29
C ASP A 104 10.47 1.85 -3.57
N PHE A 105 11.32 1.69 -2.57
CA PHE A 105 12.77 1.87 -2.70
C PHE A 105 13.40 0.80 -3.60
N ILE A 106 12.98 -0.46 -3.46
CA ILE A 106 13.41 -1.56 -4.33
C ILE A 106 13.04 -1.28 -5.79
N THR A 107 11.81 -0.83 -6.04
CA THR A 107 11.33 -0.51 -7.40
C THR A 107 12.13 0.64 -8.01
N ARG A 108 12.55 1.61 -7.21
CA ARG A 108 13.40 2.73 -7.63
C ARG A 108 14.90 2.41 -7.61
N GLN A 109 15.28 1.15 -7.33
CA GLN A 109 16.66 0.67 -7.27
C GLN A 109 17.53 1.48 -6.29
N LYS A 110 16.97 1.88 -5.15
CA LYS A 110 17.70 2.61 -4.11
C LYS A 110 18.56 1.67 -3.28
N THR A 111 19.74 2.13 -2.89
CA THR A 111 20.53 1.46 -1.84
C THR A 111 19.89 1.67 -0.48
N ALA A 112 20.30 0.89 0.52
CA ALA A 112 19.81 1.04 1.89
C ALA A 112 20.16 2.43 2.46
N GLU A 113 21.35 2.94 2.17
CA GLU A 113 21.80 4.27 2.61
C GLU A 113 20.97 5.38 1.98
N GLU A 114 20.66 5.29 0.67
CA GLU A 114 19.82 6.24 -0.03
C GLU A 114 18.38 6.21 0.50
N ALA A 115 17.83 5.02 0.77
CA ALA A 115 16.50 4.86 1.33
C ALA A 115 16.42 5.48 2.75
N LEU A 116 17.42 5.22 3.59
CA LEU A 116 17.50 5.81 4.92
C LEU A 116 17.65 7.33 4.89
N ALA A 117 18.44 7.87 3.97
CA ALA A 117 18.60 9.30 3.81
C ALA A 117 17.27 9.95 3.41
N GLU A 118 16.56 9.37 2.45
CA GLU A 118 15.27 9.85 1.98
C GLU A 118 14.20 9.80 3.08
N VAL A 119 14.14 8.73 3.88
CA VAL A 119 13.22 8.66 5.02
C VAL A 119 13.54 9.71 6.08
N ARG A 120 14.82 10.02 6.32
CA ARG A 120 15.20 11.12 7.23
C ARG A 120 14.73 12.49 6.73
N GLU A 121 14.73 12.71 5.41
CA GLU A 121 14.13 13.91 4.84
C GLU A 121 12.62 13.94 5.09
N TRP A 122 11.90 12.82 4.90
CA TRP A 122 10.47 12.77 5.21
C TRP A 122 10.19 13.04 6.68
N GLN A 123 11.05 12.57 7.58
CA GLN A 123 10.91 12.80 9.02
C GLN A 123 11.03 14.29 9.40
N THR A 124 11.64 15.13 8.56
CA THR A 124 11.64 16.57 8.78
C THR A 124 10.24 17.20 8.66
N MET A 125 9.30 16.49 8.06
CA MET A 125 7.90 16.89 7.94
C MET A 125 7.03 16.47 9.14
N ASN A 126 7.57 15.76 10.12
CA ASN A 126 6.85 15.33 11.32
C ASN A 126 6.28 16.52 12.10
N ASP A 127 5.10 16.32 12.67
CA ASP A 127 4.45 17.25 13.60
C ASP A 127 3.70 16.48 14.71
N ASP A 128 2.87 17.17 15.47
CA ASP A 128 2.13 16.59 16.60
C ASP A 128 1.08 15.56 16.19
N GLN A 129 0.64 15.56 14.93
CA GLN A 129 -0.40 14.65 14.42
C GLN A 129 0.16 13.61 13.46
N VAL A 130 1.17 13.93 12.66
CA VAL A 130 1.69 13.03 11.63
C VAL A 130 3.17 12.76 11.87
N THR A 131 3.51 11.50 12.03
CA THR A 131 4.89 11.05 12.27
C THR A 131 5.30 10.00 11.24
N VAL A 132 6.34 10.26 10.48
CA VAL A 132 7.04 9.24 9.70
C VAL A 132 7.94 8.47 10.67
N GLY A 133 7.67 7.18 10.83
CA GLY A 133 8.34 6.32 11.80
C GLY A 133 9.73 5.86 11.37
N ASN A 134 10.39 5.12 12.29
CA ASN A 134 11.69 4.50 12.06
C ASN A 134 11.56 3.02 11.62
N HIS A 135 10.40 2.62 11.13
CA HIS A 135 10.11 1.26 10.70
C HIS A 135 9.88 1.23 9.21
N PHE A 136 10.24 0.11 8.61
CA PHE A 136 9.88 -0.18 7.22
C PHE A 136 8.84 -1.28 7.16
N LYS A 137 7.86 -1.13 6.29
CA LYS A 137 6.95 -2.20 5.92
C LYS A 137 7.55 -3.01 4.78
N LEU A 138 7.60 -4.31 4.97
CA LEU A 138 7.94 -5.27 3.93
C LEU A 138 6.77 -6.23 3.73
N MET A 139 6.29 -6.34 2.50
CA MET A 139 5.35 -7.38 2.09
C MET A 139 6.16 -8.52 1.49
N ILE A 140 6.30 -9.60 2.25
CA ILE A 140 7.16 -10.74 1.89
C ILE A 140 6.41 -11.71 0.99
N ASP A 141 5.15 -12.00 1.32
CA ASP A 141 4.32 -13.00 0.68
C ASP A 141 2.88 -12.51 0.50
N GLY A 142 2.05 -13.30 -0.15
CA GLY A 142 0.65 -12.99 -0.37
C GLY A 142 -0.19 -13.10 0.90
N ALA A 143 -1.43 -12.58 0.87
CA ALA A 143 -2.31 -12.59 2.01
C ALA A 143 -2.97 -13.96 2.25
N ILE A 144 -3.14 -14.33 3.51
CA ILE A 144 -3.76 -15.61 3.89
C ILE A 144 -5.23 -15.70 3.44
N PHE A 145 -5.96 -14.59 3.49
CA PHE A 145 -7.37 -14.57 3.08
C PHE A 145 -7.57 -14.74 1.56
N SER A 146 -6.56 -14.45 0.75
CA SER A 146 -6.57 -14.75 -0.69
C SER A 146 -5.99 -16.14 -1.02
N GLY A 147 -5.59 -16.91 0.00
CA GLY A 147 -4.97 -18.22 -0.18
C GLY A 147 -3.57 -18.14 -0.79
N LEU A 148 -2.84 -17.04 -0.59
CA LEU A 148 -1.56 -16.81 -1.24
C LEU A 148 -0.40 -16.54 -0.26
N SER A 149 -0.65 -16.63 1.05
CA SER A 149 0.43 -16.62 2.03
C SER A 149 1.34 -17.82 1.82
N GLN A 150 2.64 -17.63 1.98
CA GLN A 150 3.62 -18.69 1.80
C GLN A 150 3.46 -19.75 2.89
N MET A 151 3.21 -20.99 2.49
CA MET A 151 2.96 -22.13 3.38
C MET A 151 4.13 -23.10 3.37
N GLY A 152 4.39 -23.74 4.51
CA GLY A 152 5.22 -24.93 4.57
C GLY A 152 4.51 -26.16 3.97
N ALA A 153 5.27 -27.23 3.67
CA ALA A 153 4.66 -28.47 3.22
C ALA A 153 3.63 -29.01 4.24
N PRO A 154 2.47 -29.53 3.80
CA PRO A 154 2.07 -29.88 2.43
C PRO A 154 1.46 -28.74 1.59
N GLY A 155 1.45 -27.51 2.06
CA GLY A 155 0.84 -26.39 1.34
C GLY A 155 -0.67 -26.25 1.58
N TYR A 156 -1.36 -25.58 0.66
CA TYR A 156 -2.82 -25.49 0.63
C TYR A 156 -3.46 -26.78 0.17
N LEU A 157 -4.80 -26.90 0.28
CA LEU A 157 -5.55 -28.13 -0.06
C LEU A 157 -5.40 -28.57 -1.51
N ASP A 158 -5.10 -27.66 -2.42
CA ASP A 158 -4.84 -27.93 -3.84
C ASP A 158 -3.34 -28.16 -4.14
N GLY A 159 -2.49 -28.12 -3.10
CA GLY A 159 -1.07 -28.40 -3.18
C GLY A 159 -0.17 -27.23 -3.52
N HIS A 160 -0.72 -26.03 -3.81
CA HIS A 160 0.16 -24.88 -4.00
C HIS A 160 0.71 -24.34 -2.66
N MET A 161 1.80 -23.58 -2.72
CA MET A 161 2.55 -23.13 -1.55
C MET A 161 2.37 -21.64 -1.24
N GLY A 162 1.51 -20.94 -1.97
CA GLY A 162 1.42 -19.47 -1.92
C GLY A 162 2.38 -18.80 -2.88
N VAL A 163 2.56 -17.49 -2.73
CA VAL A 163 3.42 -16.69 -3.61
C VAL A 163 4.33 -15.76 -2.82
N TRP A 164 5.58 -15.65 -3.24
CA TRP A 164 6.49 -14.63 -2.76
C TRP A 164 6.19 -13.30 -3.46
N MET A 165 6.02 -12.23 -2.69
CA MET A 165 5.84 -10.86 -3.21
C MET A 165 7.17 -10.16 -3.47
N VAL A 166 8.22 -10.62 -2.80
CA VAL A 166 9.61 -10.17 -2.96
C VAL A 166 10.47 -11.39 -3.23
N ASP A 167 11.41 -11.27 -4.16
CA ASP A 167 12.36 -12.34 -4.43
C ASP A 167 13.24 -12.60 -3.21
N VAL A 168 13.33 -13.88 -2.80
CA VAL A 168 14.05 -14.27 -1.57
C VAL A 168 15.50 -13.78 -1.53
N PRO A 169 16.28 -13.78 -2.63
CA PRO A 169 17.61 -13.18 -2.65
C PRO A 169 17.65 -11.67 -2.39
N THR A 170 16.52 -10.98 -2.54
CA THR A 170 16.40 -9.53 -2.29
C THR A 170 16.11 -9.21 -0.83
N LEU A 171 15.71 -10.21 -0.04
CA LEU A 171 15.46 -10.10 1.39
C LEU A 171 16.74 -10.15 2.20
#